data_ed5d3dc0d9e1b5c8ca56cc435b856758
#
_entry.id   ed5d3dc0d9e1b5c8ca56cc435b856758
#
_cell.length_a   1.000
_cell.length_b   1.000
_cell.length_c   1.000
_cell.angle_alpha   90.00
_cell.angle_beta   90.00
_cell.angle_gamma   90.00
#
_symmetry.space_group_name_H-M   'P 1'
#
loop_
_entity.id
_entity.type
_entity.pdbx_description
1 polymer ?
#
loop_
_entity_poly.entity_id
_entity_poly.type
_entity_poly.pdbx_seq_one_letter_code
_entity_poly.pdbx_strand_id
1 'polypeptide(L)'
;LILLGVGLDLATYPERLGEFFALRVVTALISLGIMGLLHKGPGHRQVQWLTLAWLVLPQIMISWMIFQTEGVASIYFVGLQLALFGVGLLVPISYLESIAFGLFTIVVYGIACYLHPSGLGDGEEFAAHAIFIAFAAIISTGCAYFNELSRVKLFRLKEQVDAQNQELVDANRALAEVKGQLLQ
;
A
#
# COMPACT_ATOMS: atom_id res chain seq x y z
N LEU A 1 1.28 -6.20 -10.41
CA LEU A 1 0.25 -5.19 -10.70
C LEU A 1 0.76 -4.12 -11.67
N ILE A 2 1.93 -3.46 -11.42
CA ILE A 2 2.47 -2.39 -12.30
C ILE A 2 2.57 -2.87 -13.75
N LEU A 3 3.15 -4.05 -13.99
CA LEU A 3 3.32 -4.60 -15.33
C LEU A 3 2.02 -5.10 -15.96
N LEU A 4 1.02 -5.50 -15.18
CA LEU A 4 -0.29 -5.91 -15.70
C LEU A 4 -1.01 -4.76 -16.41
N GLY A 5 -0.73 -3.52 -16.02
CA GLY A 5 -1.27 -2.33 -16.68
C GLY A 5 -0.82 -2.14 -18.13
N VAL A 6 0.20 -2.87 -18.61
CA VAL A 6 0.63 -2.85 -20.02
C VAL A 6 -0.50 -3.30 -20.96
N GLY A 7 -1.35 -4.25 -20.51
CA GLY A 7 -2.53 -4.66 -21.28
C GLY A 7 -3.53 -3.53 -21.49
N LEU A 8 -3.71 -2.67 -20.48
CA LEU A 8 -4.54 -1.47 -20.59
C LEU A 8 -3.91 -0.45 -21.53
N ASP A 9 -2.59 -0.24 -21.44
CA ASP A 9 -1.88 0.69 -22.31
C ASP A 9 -2.01 0.28 -23.79
N LEU A 10 -1.88 -1.03 -24.07
CA LEU A 10 -2.03 -1.59 -25.41
C LEU A 10 -3.45 -1.39 -25.97
N ALA A 11 -4.46 -1.53 -25.11
CA ALA A 11 -5.86 -1.40 -25.52
C ALA A 11 -6.28 0.06 -25.73
N THR A 12 -5.73 1.00 -24.94
CA THR A 12 -6.22 2.38 -24.89
C THR A 12 -5.29 3.36 -25.62
N TYR A 13 -3.97 3.19 -25.48
CA TYR A 13 -2.95 4.11 -26.02
C TYR A 13 -1.81 3.38 -26.75
N PRO A 14 -2.09 2.65 -27.83
CA PRO A 14 -1.08 1.84 -28.54
C PRO A 14 0.09 2.68 -29.06
N GLU A 15 -0.15 3.94 -29.42
CA GLU A 15 0.88 4.87 -29.94
C GLU A 15 1.95 5.24 -28.88
N ARG A 16 1.58 5.21 -27.59
CA ARG A 16 2.47 5.54 -26.45
C ARG A 16 2.93 4.32 -25.68
N LEU A 17 2.64 3.12 -26.19
CA LEU A 17 2.95 1.87 -25.48
C LEU A 17 4.43 1.77 -25.08
N GLY A 18 5.36 2.20 -25.93
CA GLY A 18 6.80 2.12 -25.64
C GLY A 18 7.21 2.99 -24.45
N GLU A 19 6.68 4.21 -24.37
CA GLU A 19 6.97 5.17 -23.28
C GLU A 19 6.39 4.67 -21.95
N PHE A 20 5.14 4.24 -21.96
CA PHE A 20 4.46 3.74 -20.76
C PHE A 20 5.05 2.42 -20.28
N PHE A 21 5.41 1.54 -21.20
CA PHE A 21 6.10 0.31 -20.85
C PHE A 21 7.45 0.58 -20.17
N ALA A 22 8.27 1.46 -20.75
CA ALA A 22 9.55 1.85 -20.14
C ALA A 22 9.36 2.44 -18.74
N LEU A 23 8.38 3.34 -18.56
CA LEU A 23 8.05 3.94 -17.28
C LEU A 23 7.62 2.89 -16.23
N ARG A 24 6.78 1.93 -16.62
CA ARG A 24 6.35 0.81 -15.77
C ARG A 24 7.52 -0.10 -15.38
N VAL A 25 8.40 -0.41 -16.32
CA VAL A 25 9.59 -1.24 -16.06
C VAL A 25 10.52 -0.55 -15.07
N VAL A 26 10.82 0.75 -15.27
CA VAL A 26 11.65 1.53 -14.35
C VAL A 26 11.01 1.56 -12.96
N THR A 27 9.72 1.87 -12.86
CA THR A 27 8.99 1.88 -11.60
C THR A 27 9.00 0.50 -10.91
N ALA A 28 8.84 -0.58 -11.66
CA ALA A 28 8.90 -1.94 -11.13
C ALA A 28 10.30 -2.29 -10.61
N LEU A 29 11.35 -1.91 -11.34
CA LEU A 29 12.74 -2.15 -10.92
C LEU A 29 13.09 -1.37 -9.64
N ILE A 30 12.69 -0.10 -9.55
CA ILE A 30 12.88 0.70 -8.33
C ILE A 30 12.11 0.07 -7.16
N SER A 31 10.86 -0.35 -7.39
CA SER A 31 10.03 -1.01 -6.37
C SER A 31 10.66 -2.32 -5.88
N LEU A 32 11.23 -3.13 -6.78
CA LEU A 32 11.96 -4.36 -6.42
C LEU A 32 13.24 -4.03 -5.66
N GLY A 33 13.96 -2.96 -6.02
CA GLY A 33 15.12 -2.48 -5.30
C GLY A 33 14.79 -2.08 -3.86
N ILE A 34 13.71 -1.31 -3.67
CA ILE A 34 13.23 -0.92 -2.33
C ILE A 34 12.85 -2.18 -1.52
N MET A 35 12.14 -3.13 -2.13
CA MET A 35 11.76 -4.39 -1.46
C MET A 35 12.99 -5.21 -1.07
N GLY A 36 14.03 -5.26 -1.92
CA GLY A 36 15.31 -5.89 -1.61
C GLY A 36 16.04 -5.22 -0.44
N LEU A 37 15.97 -3.88 -0.34
CA LEU A 37 16.52 -3.13 0.79
C LEU A 37 15.75 -3.42 2.09
N LEU A 38 14.42 -3.48 2.02
CA LEU A 38 13.56 -3.82 3.16
C LEU A 38 13.85 -5.24 3.68
N HIS A 39 14.15 -6.18 2.78
CA HIS A 39 14.47 -7.57 3.17
C HIS A 39 15.79 -7.68 3.96
N LYS A 40 16.73 -6.77 3.78
CA LYS A 40 18.00 -6.73 4.53
C LYS A 40 17.85 -6.27 5.99
N GLY A 41 16.64 -5.99 6.46
CA GLY A 41 16.36 -5.62 7.85
C GLY A 41 16.91 -4.24 8.24
N PRO A 42 16.58 -3.18 7.50
CA PRO A 42 16.98 -1.83 7.87
C PRO A 42 16.37 -1.42 9.22
N GLY A 43 16.98 -0.42 9.88
CA GLY A 43 16.46 0.11 11.14
C GLY A 43 15.02 0.66 10.99
N HIS A 44 14.26 0.68 12.09
CA HIS A 44 12.82 1.04 12.11
C HIS A 44 12.49 2.32 11.34
N ARG A 45 13.27 3.38 11.49
CA ARG A 45 13.08 4.65 10.78
C ARG A 45 13.30 4.53 9.27
N GLN A 46 14.25 3.69 8.85
CA GLN A 46 14.53 3.47 7.43
C GLN A 46 13.40 2.65 6.78
N VAL A 47 12.83 1.68 7.50
CA VAL A 47 11.66 0.91 7.04
C VAL A 47 10.49 1.84 6.71
N GLN A 48 10.16 2.79 7.58
CA GLN A 48 9.06 3.73 7.35
C GLN A 48 9.27 4.55 6.07
N TRP A 49 10.45 5.15 5.89
CA TRP A 49 10.74 5.94 4.70
C TRP A 49 10.75 5.13 3.40
N LEU A 50 11.31 3.91 3.45
CA LEU A 50 11.31 3.00 2.30
C LEU A 50 9.90 2.54 1.93
N THR A 51 9.06 2.25 2.92
CA THR A 51 7.66 1.89 2.69
C THR A 51 6.89 3.05 2.07
N LEU A 52 7.05 4.27 2.59
CA LEU A 52 6.43 5.46 2.00
C LEU A 52 6.90 5.69 0.55
N ALA A 53 8.20 5.60 0.29
CA ALA A 53 8.74 5.75 -1.06
C ALA A 53 8.16 4.69 -2.01
N TRP A 54 8.03 3.44 -1.56
CA TRP A 54 7.44 2.35 -2.33
C TRP A 54 5.97 2.58 -2.67
N LEU A 55 5.20 3.19 -1.75
CA LEU A 55 3.78 3.52 -1.96
C LEU A 55 3.58 4.73 -2.89
N VAL A 56 4.41 5.76 -2.72
CA VAL A 56 4.30 7.02 -3.46
C VAL A 56 4.71 6.85 -4.93
N LEU A 57 5.68 5.98 -5.21
CA LEU A 57 6.24 5.80 -6.55
C LEU A 57 5.19 5.41 -7.61
N PRO A 58 4.31 4.40 -7.42
CA PRO A 58 3.25 4.08 -8.36
C PRO A 58 2.25 5.22 -8.54
N GLN A 59 1.95 5.98 -7.49
CA GLN A 59 1.02 7.11 -7.57
C GLN A 59 1.56 8.22 -8.47
N ILE A 60 2.83 8.57 -8.31
CA ILE A 60 3.50 9.55 -9.18
C ILE A 60 3.53 9.05 -10.62
N MET A 61 3.86 7.77 -10.84
CA MET A 61 3.86 7.17 -12.16
C MET A 61 2.49 7.28 -12.84
N ILE A 62 1.42 6.88 -12.14
CA ILE A 62 0.06 6.91 -12.69
C ILE A 62 -0.38 8.34 -12.95
N SER A 63 -0.09 9.28 -12.05
CA SER A 63 -0.42 10.70 -12.23
C SER A 63 0.34 11.32 -13.39
N TRP A 64 1.59 10.90 -13.64
CA TRP A 64 2.33 11.28 -14.83
C TRP A 64 1.66 10.75 -16.11
N MET A 65 1.16 9.50 -16.08
CA MET A 65 0.41 8.94 -17.22
C MET A 65 -0.89 9.70 -17.48
N ILE A 66 -1.62 10.13 -16.43
CA ILE A 66 -2.80 11.00 -16.53
C ILE A 66 -2.43 12.32 -17.23
N PHE A 67 -1.34 12.95 -16.78
CA PHE A 67 -0.84 14.20 -17.40
C PHE A 67 -0.46 14.02 -18.87
N GLN A 68 0.10 12.90 -19.25
CA GLN A 68 0.55 12.61 -20.62
C GLN A 68 -0.57 12.15 -21.57
N THR A 69 -1.75 11.83 -21.06
CA THR A 69 -2.89 11.35 -21.83
C THR A 69 -3.98 12.41 -21.96
N GLU A 70 -5.16 12.14 -21.48
CA GLU A 70 -6.35 12.99 -21.65
C GLU A 70 -6.65 13.84 -20.41
N GLY A 71 -5.71 13.89 -19.46
CA GLY A 71 -5.91 14.64 -18.23
C GLY A 71 -7.08 14.07 -17.41
N VAL A 72 -8.11 14.88 -17.21
CA VAL A 72 -9.29 14.48 -16.44
C VAL A 72 -9.99 13.26 -17.05
N ALA A 73 -10.13 13.17 -18.37
CA ALA A 73 -10.81 12.06 -19.06
C ALA A 73 -9.96 10.77 -19.10
N SER A 74 -8.75 10.79 -18.57
CA SER A 74 -7.83 9.64 -18.59
C SER A 74 -8.35 8.49 -17.73
N ILE A 75 -8.45 7.28 -18.30
CA ILE A 75 -8.85 6.05 -17.58
C ILE A 75 -7.87 5.67 -16.44
N TYR A 76 -6.67 6.25 -16.44
CA TYR A 76 -5.64 5.92 -15.42
C TYR A 76 -6.02 6.37 -14.00
N PHE A 77 -7.04 7.23 -13.81
CA PHE A 77 -7.54 7.55 -12.47
C PHE A 77 -8.02 6.30 -11.71
N VAL A 78 -8.50 5.27 -12.40
CA VAL A 78 -8.85 3.96 -11.80
C VAL A 78 -7.63 3.30 -11.18
N GLY A 79 -6.45 3.49 -11.78
CA GLY A 79 -5.19 2.98 -11.24
C GLY A 79 -4.84 3.58 -9.87
N LEU A 80 -5.13 4.87 -9.65
CA LEU A 80 -4.97 5.53 -8.34
C LEU A 80 -5.89 4.91 -7.28
N GLN A 81 -7.14 4.60 -7.65
CA GLN A 81 -8.09 3.95 -6.75
C GLN A 81 -7.64 2.53 -6.38
N LEU A 82 -7.20 1.75 -7.37
CA LEU A 82 -6.68 0.39 -7.13
C LEU A 82 -5.46 0.40 -6.22
N ALA A 83 -4.58 1.39 -6.37
CA ALA A 83 -3.42 1.54 -5.49
C ALA A 83 -3.85 1.89 -4.06
N LEU A 84 -4.84 2.77 -3.86
CA LEU A 84 -5.42 3.06 -2.55
C LEU A 84 -5.99 1.81 -1.89
N PHE A 85 -6.80 1.02 -2.59
CA PHE A 85 -7.33 -0.24 -2.07
C PHE A 85 -6.22 -1.25 -1.74
N GLY A 86 -5.23 -1.38 -2.62
CA GLY A 86 -4.08 -2.25 -2.39
C GLY A 86 -3.32 -1.89 -1.12
N VAL A 87 -3.14 -0.60 -0.87
CA VAL A 87 -2.46 -0.10 0.34
C VAL A 87 -3.28 -0.41 1.59
N GLY A 88 -4.56 -0.07 1.62
CA GLY A 88 -5.40 -0.30 2.79
C GLY A 88 -5.59 -1.78 3.16
N LEU A 89 -5.61 -2.67 2.15
CA LEU A 89 -5.84 -4.10 2.34
C LEU A 89 -4.56 -4.88 2.63
N LEU A 90 -3.45 -4.58 1.93
CA LEU A 90 -2.27 -5.43 1.89
C LEU A 90 -1.08 -4.89 2.68
N VAL A 91 -1.00 -3.57 2.84
CA VAL A 91 0.16 -2.95 3.48
C VAL A 91 -0.09 -2.70 4.95
N PRO A 92 0.81 -3.12 5.84
CA PRO A 92 0.65 -2.94 7.28
C PRO A 92 0.98 -1.51 7.72
N ILE A 93 0.25 -0.52 7.20
CA ILE A 93 0.34 0.90 7.60
C ILE A 93 -0.66 1.22 8.70
N SER A 94 -0.44 2.34 9.40
CA SER A 94 -1.40 2.89 10.34
C SER A 94 -2.55 3.60 9.60
N TYR A 95 -3.69 3.77 10.27
CA TYR A 95 -4.82 4.51 9.67
C TYR A 95 -4.45 5.97 9.37
N LEU A 96 -3.57 6.60 10.16
CA LEU A 96 -3.10 7.97 9.91
C LEU A 96 -2.23 8.05 8.65
N GLU A 97 -1.35 7.08 8.43
CA GLU A 97 -0.55 6.99 7.19
C GLU A 97 -1.45 6.75 5.98
N SER A 98 -2.52 5.96 6.13
CA SER A 98 -3.52 5.75 5.06
C SER A 98 -4.27 7.03 4.73
N ILE A 99 -4.67 7.85 5.72
CA ILE A 99 -5.27 9.17 5.49
C ILE A 99 -4.30 10.08 4.72
N ALA A 100 -3.05 10.16 5.19
CA ALA A 100 -2.03 10.98 4.54
C ALA A 100 -1.79 10.55 3.09
N PHE A 101 -1.77 9.24 2.83
CA PHE A 101 -1.63 8.68 1.49
C PHE A 101 -2.84 8.98 0.60
N GLY A 102 -4.06 8.92 1.14
CA GLY A 102 -5.29 9.30 0.43
C GLY A 102 -5.29 10.77 0.03
N LEU A 103 -4.93 11.66 0.97
CA LEU A 103 -4.81 13.10 0.69
C LEU A 103 -3.72 13.37 -0.36
N PHE A 104 -2.57 12.73 -0.23
CA PHE A 104 -1.50 12.81 -1.23
C PHE A 104 -1.99 12.41 -2.62
N THR A 105 -2.74 11.31 -2.74
CA THR A 105 -3.30 10.85 -4.01
C THR A 105 -4.23 11.88 -4.65
N ILE A 106 -5.13 12.49 -3.86
CA ILE A 106 -6.05 13.54 -4.36
C ILE A 106 -5.25 14.75 -4.85
N VAL A 107 -4.23 15.18 -4.09
CA VAL A 107 -3.39 16.33 -4.46
C VAL A 107 -2.62 16.05 -5.74
N VAL A 108 -1.97 14.89 -5.87
CA VAL A 108 -1.18 14.56 -7.06
C VAL A 108 -2.07 14.39 -8.29
N TYR A 109 -3.26 13.79 -8.15
CA TYR A 109 -4.28 13.76 -9.21
C TYR A 109 -4.70 15.18 -9.63
N GLY A 110 -5.03 16.04 -8.67
CA GLY A 110 -5.42 17.43 -8.95
C GLY A 110 -4.31 18.22 -9.66
N ILE A 111 -3.05 18.05 -9.25
CA ILE A 111 -1.88 18.66 -9.90
C ILE A 111 -1.74 18.14 -11.35
N ALA A 112 -1.85 16.83 -11.56
CA ALA A 112 -1.73 16.23 -12.89
C ALA A 112 -2.79 16.78 -13.86
N CYS A 113 -4.05 16.87 -13.41
CA CYS A 113 -5.14 17.44 -14.21
C CYS A 113 -4.98 18.95 -14.44
N TYR A 114 -4.56 19.71 -13.41
CA TYR A 114 -4.39 21.17 -13.52
C TYR A 114 -3.25 21.56 -14.48
N LEU A 115 -2.15 20.81 -14.46
CA LEU A 115 -0.99 21.07 -15.33
C LEU A 115 -1.19 20.56 -16.76
N HIS A 116 -2.20 19.74 -17.00
CA HIS A 116 -2.49 19.23 -18.35
C HIS A 116 -2.86 20.40 -19.29
N PRO A 117 -2.48 20.37 -20.58
CA PRO A 117 -2.74 21.46 -21.53
C PRO A 117 -4.23 21.85 -21.68
N SER A 118 -5.17 20.88 -21.47
CA SER A 118 -6.61 21.17 -21.44
C SER A 118 -7.10 21.76 -20.11
N GLY A 119 -6.21 21.92 -19.13
CA GLY A 119 -6.57 22.33 -17.77
C GLY A 119 -7.46 21.31 -17.07
N LEU A 120 -8.33 21.79 -16.17
CA LEU A 120 -9.31 20.94 -15.48
C LEU A 120 -10.44 20.43 -16.40
N GLY A 121 -10.44 20.80 -17.69
CA GLY A 121 -11.39 20.33 -18.68
C GLY A 121 -12.83 20.53 -18.24
N ASP A 122 -13.64 19.45 -18.26
CA ASP A 122 -14.98 19.45 -17.69
C ASP A 122 -14.90 19.36 -16.16
N GLY A 123 -15.27 20.43 -15.47
CA GLY A 123 -15.23 20.51 -14.00
C GLY A 123 -16.13 19.47 -13.33
N GLU A 124 -17.19 19.02 -13.99
CA GLU A 124 -18.08 17.97 -13.47
C GLU A 124 -17.37 16.62 -13.48
N GLU A 125 -16.66 16.28 -14.55
CA GLU A 125 -15.90 15.04 -14.65
C GLU A 125 -14.73 15.00 -13.64
N PHE A 126 -14.00 16.12 -13.51
CA PHE A 126 -12.96 16.24 -12.49
C PHE A 126 -13.51 16.03 -11.07
N ALA A 127 -14.65 16.68 -10.74
CA ALA A 127 -15.28 16.53 -9.45
C ALA A 127 -15.75 15.09 -9.20
N ALA A 128 -16.34 14.43 -10.21
CA ALA A 128 -16.74 13.04 -10.12
C ALA A 128 -15.54 12.12 -9.80
N HIS A 129 -14.44 12.23 -10.53
CA HIS A 129 -13.25 11.41 -10.30
C HIS A 129 -12.60 11.71 -8.94
N ALA A 130 -12.53 12.98 -8.53
CA ALA A 130 -12.03 13.37 -7.22
C ALA A 130 -12.87 12.77 -6.07
N ILE A 131 -14.20 12.75 -6.21
CA ILE A 131 -15.12 12.10 -5.28
C ILE A 131 -14.85 10.60 -5.21
N PHE A 132 -14.69 9.91 -6.35
CA PHE A 132 -14.39 8.49 -6.37
C PHE A 132 -13.04 8.16 -5.71
N ILE A 133 -12.01 8.98 -5.94
CA ILE A 133 -10.71 8.84 -5.26
C ILE A 133 -10.87 9.06 -3.75
N ALA A 134 -11.67 10.05 -3.33
CA ALA A 134 -11.96 10.30 -1.92
C ALA A 134 -12.69 9.10 -1.27
N PHE A 135 -13.68 8.51 -1.93
CA PHE A 135 -14.33 7.29 -1.45
C PHE A 135 -13.33 6.11 -1.32
N ALA A 136 -12.47 5.92 -2.31
CA ALA A 136 -11.43 4.90 -2.25
C ALA A 136 -10.47 5.14 -1.06
N ALA A 137 -10.10 6.39 -0.79
CA ALA A 137 -9.26 6.76 0.34
C ALA A 137 -9.96 6.49 1.68
N ILE A 138 -11.25 6.78 1.82
CA ILE A 138 -12.05 6.48 3.02
C ILE A 138 -12.11 4.98 3.26
N ILE A 139 -12.41 4.19 2.23
CA ILE A 139 -12.46 2.73 2.33
C ILE A 139 -11.07 2.17 2.70
N SER A 140 -10.02 2.64 2.03
CA SER A 140 -8.64 2.25 2.33
C SER A 140 -8.27 2.53 3.79
N THR A 141 -8.65 3.70 4.30
CA THR A 141 -8.42 4.08 5.71
C THR A 141 -9.19 3.17 6.67
N GLY A 142 -10.45 2.85 6.36
CA GLY A 142 -11.24 1.88 7.13
C GLY A 142 -10.56 0.51 7.19
N CYS A 143 -10.10 -0.01 6.04
CA CYS A 143 -9.36 -1.26 5.97
C CYS A 143 -8.05 -1.22 6.78
N ALA A 144 -7.27 -0.14 6.66
CA ALA A 144 -6.04 0.04 7.43
C ALA A 144 -6.31 0.04 8.95
N TYR A 145 -7.38 0.73 9.40
CA TYR A 145 -7.80 0.74 10.79
C TYR A 145 -8.13 -0.67 11.31
N PHE A 146 -8.94 -1.44 10.57
CA PHE A 146 -9.27 -2.82 10.96
C PHE A 146 -8.05 -3.74 10.95
N ASN A 147 -7.14 -3.57 9.99
CA ASN A 147 -5.89 -4.33 9.93
C ASN A 147 -4.98 -3.99 11.12
N GLU A 148 -4.88 -2.73 11.52
CA GLU A 148 -4.11 -2.29 12.69
C GLU A 148 -4.69 -2.89 13.97
N LEU A 149 -6.02 -2.81 14.15
CA LEU A 149 -6.72 -3.39 15.29
C LEU A 149 -6.51 -4.90 15.39
N SER A 150 -6.58 -5.60 14.25
CA SER A 150 -6.37 -7.05 14.17
C SER A 150 -4.94 -7.43 14.54
N ARG A 151 -3.94 -6.66 14.09
CA ARG A 151 -2.52 -6.88 14.44
C ARG A 151 -2.28 -6.72 15.94
N VAL A 152 -2.85 -5.68 16.56
CA VAL A 152 -2.73 -5.47 18.01
C VAL A 152 -3.37 -6.62 18.77
N LYS A 153 -4.54 -7.12 18.35
CA LYS A 153 -5.19 -8.28 18.97
C LYS A 153 -4.36 -9.55 18.83
N LEU A 154 -3.81 -9.81 17.63
CA LEU A 154 -2.95 -10.98 17.39
C LEU A 154 -1.67 -10.93 18.23
N PHE A 155 -1.06 -9.74 18.37
CA PHE A 155 0.11 -9.58 19.22
C PHE A 155 -0.18 -9.91 20.69
N ARG A 156 -1.27 -9.37 21.23
CA ARG A 156 -1.71 -9.67 22.61
C ARG A 156 -2.02 -11.16 22.81
N LEU A 157 -2.71 -11.78 21.85
CA LEU A 157 -3.01 -13.20 21.90
C LEU A 157 -1.73 -14.05 21.90
N LYS A 158 -0.73 -13.66 21.08
CA LYS A 158 0.57 -14.33 21.07
C LYS A 158 1.26 -14.22 22.43
N GLU A 159 1.30 -13.03 23.04
CA GLU A 159 1.88 -12.86 24.38
C GLU A 159 1.19 -13.75 25.43
N GLN A 160 -0.15 -13.87 25.38
CA GLN A 160 -0.89 -14.76 26.28
C GLN A 160 -0.55 -16.24 26.06
N VAL A 161 -0.45 -16.67 24.79
CA VAL A 161 -0.07 -18.05 24.45
C VAL A 161 1.36 -18.34 24.90
N ASP A 162 2.30 -17.42 24.70
CA ASP A 162 3.69 -17.59 25.12
C ASP A 162 3.79 -17.68 26.65
N ALA A 163 3.02 -16.86 27.40
CA ALA A 163 2.95 -16.94 28.86
C ALA A 163 2.38 -18.28 29.34
N GLN A 164 1.27 -18.76 28.75
CA GLN A 164 0.68 -20.07 29.08
C GLN A 164 1.64 -21.24 28.77
N ASN A 165 2.35 -21.16 27.65
CA ASN A 165 3.34 -22.17 27.31
C ASN A 165 4.49 -22.22 28.36
N GLN A 166 4.91 -21.06 28.85
CA GLN A 166 5.94 -20.99 29.87
C GLN A 166 5.44 -21.62 31.20
N GLU A 167 4.21 -21.29 31.64
CA GLU A 167 3.60 -21.90 32.82
C GLU A 167 3.50 -23.44 32.69
N LEU A 168 3.13 -23.95 31.51
CA LEU A 168 3.05 -25.39 31.24
C LEU A 168 4.45 -26.04 31.32
N VAL A 169 5.48 -25.39 30.80
CA VAL A 169 6.85 -25.90 30.89
C VAL A 169 7.31 -25.98 32.35
N ASP A 170 7.03 -24.94 33.14
CA ASP A 170 7.41 -24.90 34.54
C ASP A 170 6.65 -25.92 35.38
N ALA A 171 5.34 -26.09 35.13
CA ALA A 171 4.53 -27.14 35.77
C ALA A 171 5.01 -28.54 35.44
N ASN A 172 5.38 -28.80 34.17
CA ASN A 172 5.92 -30.09 33.76
C ASN A 172 7.28 -30.39 34.40
N ARG A 173 8.13 -29.37 34.58
CA ARG A 173 9.40 -29.52 35.32
C ARG A 173 9.16 -29.90 36.78
N ALA A 174 8.28 -29.17 37.47
CA ALA A 174 7.93 -29.45 38.85
C ALA A 174 7.38 -30.88 39.02
N LEU A 175 6.53 -31.31 38.08
CA LEU A 175 5.97 -32.65 38.07
C LEU A 175 7.03 -33.75 37.84
N ALA A 176 8.01 -33.51 37.00
CA ALA A 176 9.13 -34.40 36.76
C ALA A 176 10.04 -34.54 38.00
N GLU A 177 10.29 -33.42 38.71
CA GLU A 177 11.05 -33.40 39.95
C GLU A 177 10.35 -34.22 41.04
N VAL A 178 9.05 -34.02 41.27
CA VAL A 178 8.28 -34.77 42.26
C VAL A 178 8.25 -36.25 41.91
N LYS A 179 8.08 -36.61 40.64
CA LYS A 179 8.10 -38.00 40.17
C LYS A 179 9.51 -38.65 40.44
N GLY A 180 10.58 -37.90 40.20
CA GLY A 180 11.93 -38.38 40.49
C GLY A 180 12.19 -38.65 41.98
N GLN A 181 11.62 -37.82 42.86
CA GLN A 181 11.68 -38.00 44.31
C GLN A 181 10.88 -39.21 44.83
N LEU A 182 9.75 -39.53 44.19
CA LEU A 182 8.89 -40.67 44.57
C LEU A 182 9.46 -42.02 44.14
N LEU A 183 10.46 -42.06 43.24
CA LEU A 183 11.08 -43.28 42.73
C LEU A 183 12.39 -43.62 43.41
N GLN A 184 12.84 -42.81 44.35
CA GLN A 184 14.00 -43.03 45.23
C GLN A 184 13.51 -43.61 46.59
#